data_9edcf48188b8ab0640842a08c509cfc8
#
_entry.id   9edcf48188b8ab0640842a08c509cfc8
#
_cell.length_a   1.000
_cell.length_b   1.000
_cell.length_c   1.000
_cell.angle_alpha   90.00
_cell.angle_beta   90.00
_cell.angle_gamma   90.00
#
_symmetry.space_group_name_H-M   'P 1'
#
loop_
_entity.id
_entity.type
_entity.pdbx_description
1 polymer ?
#
loop_
_entity_poly.entity_id
_entity_poly.type
_entity_poly.pdbx_seq_one_letter_code
_entity_poly.pdbx_strand_id
1 'polypeptide(L)'
;MIGSSLLIMNYIAPHFSAVVSGSTAINKTSQQEVCGDGKDNNQNGLVDDGCQGGASSVGIPATNFDKAKTFRLAVVGDIDSNEGLNEQLDIANRYNAQLLVIPGDFEYTNGKMVLSTLESHGFTRENTDIVVGNHDSGNNVMTWLGNNRTFGQVKFDLSGDKLALFNIDANTKFDCSSPQFEILKSQIESSTASYKLAVVHQPFVTVKSEHPPNGQFDCYDPLFRTGKIDAVLQAHNHNYQRFDINGLLYGVFGTGTHDTGSSMYPLKSNDWQGYDCLKCITGKNGITILDLQFNPNNSKHLVGWFIGMNKEVLDGFEN
;
A
#
# COMPACT_ATOMS: atom_id res chain seq x y z
N MET A 1 -9.42 -75.36 8.62
CA MET A 1 -10.72 -75.15 9.23
C MET A 1 -10.48 -74.65 10.64
N ILE A 2 -10.45 -73.38 10.84
CA ILE A 2 -10.42 -72.75 12.16
C ILE A 2 -11.23 -71.45 12.02
N GLY A 3 -12.38 -71.41 12.69
CA GLY A 3 -13.27 -70.30 12.68
C GLY A 3 -12.82 -69.22 13.70
N SER A 4 -12.90 -67.99 13.28
CA SER A 4 -12.62 -66.84 14.15
C SER A 4 -13.93 -66.16 14.52
N SER A 5 -14.26 -66.19 15.80
CA SER A 5 -15.40 -65.52 16.41
C SER A 5 -15.10 -64.00 16.59
N LEU A 6 -16.01 -63.21 16.13
CA LEU A 6 -15.99 -61.75 16.32
C LEU A 6 -16.66 -61.39 17.62
N LEU A 7 -15.94 -60.79 18.58
CA LEU A 7 -16.50 -60.27 19.83
C LEU A 7 -16.88 -58.80 19.59
N ILE A 8 -18.17 -58.47 19.75
CA ILE A 8 -18.67 -57.09 19.76
C ILE A 8 -18.69 -56.63 21.22
N MET A 9 -17.87 -55.65 21.58
CA MET A 9 -17.97 -54.95 22.86
C MET A 9 -18.83 -53.72 22.71
N ASN A 10 -19.98 -53.72 23.36
CA ASN A 10 -20.80 -52.52 23.57
C ASN A 10 -20.22 -51.66 24.69
N TYR A 11 -19.80 -50.44 24.34
CA TYR A 11 -19.43 -49.43 25.33
C TYR A 11 -20.65 -48.57 25.65
N ILE A 12 -21.08 -48.58 26.93
CA ILE A 12 -22.09 -47.69 27.47
C ILE A 12 -21.35 -46.46 28.00
N ALA A 13 -21.64 -45.28 27.44
CA ALA A 13 -21.13 -44.01 27.92
C ALA A 13 -21.99 -43.46 29.07
N PRO A 14 -21.41 -42.93 30.14
CA PRO A 14 -22.19 -42.31 31.23
C PRO A 14 -22.64 -40.88 30.81
N HIS A 15 -23.91 -40.61 31.05
CA HIS A 15 -24.47 -39.25 30.96
C HIS A 15 -23.91 -38.36 32.06
N PHE A 16 -23.15 -37.34 31.68
CA PHE A 16 -22.85 -36.19 32.56
C PHE A 16 -23.86 -35.07 32.27
N SER A 17 -24.68 -34.78 33.28
CA SER A 17 -25.50 -33.56 33.29
C SER A 17 -24.62 -32.35 33.59
N ALA A 18 -24.46 -31.48 32.60
CA ALA A 18 -23.82 -30.19 32.79
C ALA A 18 -24.80 -29.20 33.43
N VAL A 19 -24.44 -28.72 34.62
CA VAL A 19 -25.09 -27.59 35.27
C VAL A 19 -24.76 -26.32 34.46
N VAL A 20 -25.76 -25.74 33.83
CA VAL A 20 -25.63 -24.44 33.14
C VAL A 20 -25.68 -23.36 34.21
N SER A 21 -24.52 -22.82 34.60
CA SER A 21 -24.45 -21.56 35.33
C SER A 21 -24.75 -20.42 34.36
N GLY A 22 -25.85 -19.72 34.59
CA GLY A 22 -26.26 -18.57 33.79
C GLY A 22 -25.24 -17.44 33.86
N SER A 23 -24.51 -17.26 32.80
CA SER A 23 -23.79 -16.00 32.48
C SER A 23 -24.81 -15.06 31.86
N THR A 24 -25.20 -14.01 32.55
CA THR A 24 -25.94 -12.88 31.99
C THR A 24 -25.08 -12.20 30.96
N ALA A 25 -25.24 -12.57 29.68
CA ALA A 25 -24.72 -11.82 28.57
C ALA A 25 -25.34 -10.42 28.61
N ILE A 26 -24.55 -9.42 28.97
CA ILE A 26 -24.89 -8.02 28.77
C ILE A 26 -24.98 -7.86 27.24
N ASN A 27 -26.21 -7.77 26.75
CA ASN A 27 -26.51 -7.44 25.36
C ASN A 27 -26.10 -5.98 25.16
N LYS A 28 -24.81 -5.72 24.88
CA LYS A 28 -24.40 -4.46 24.27
C LYS A 28 -25.02 -4.47 22.86
N THR A 29 -26.14 -3.80 22.69
CA THR A 29 -26.60 -3.40 21.38
C THR A 29 -25.44 -2.63 20.76
N SER A 30 -24.77 -3.22 19.76
CA SER A 30 -23.78 -2.52 18.97
C SER A 30 -24.52 -1.35 18.30
N GLN A 31 -24.27 -0.14 18.77
CA GLN A 31 -24.74 1.04 18.05
C GLN A 31 -24.07 0.97 16.66
N GLN A 32 -24.87 1.16 15.64
CA GLN A 32 -24.39 1.18 14.26
C GLN A 32 -23.82 2.56 13.96
N GLU A 33 -22.70 2.62 13.23
CA GLU A 33 -22.14 3.88 12.79
C GLU A 33 -23.14 4.70 11.94
N VAL A 34 -23.13 6.02 12.14
CA VAL A 34 -23.77 6.98 11.24
C VAL A 34 -22.75 7.45 10.23
N CYS A 35 -22.75 6.84 9.08
CA CYS A 35 -21.71 7.00 8.07
C CYS A 35 -21.58 8.42 7.55
N GLY A 36 -20.37 8.96 7.56
CA GLY A 36 -20.03 10.26 6.98
C GLY A 36 -20.31 11.46 7.88
N ASP A 37 -20.62 11.25 9.16
CA ASP A 37 -20.83 12.35 10.12
C ASP A 37 -19.55 12.76 10.86
N GLY A 38 -18.46 12.02 10.66
CA GLY A 38 -17.15 12.29 11.26
C GLY A 38 -17.09 12.00 12.76
N LYS A 39 -17.95 11.12 13.30
CA LYS A 39 -17.97 10.74 14.70
C LYS A 39 -17.88 9.23 14.84
N ASP A 40 -17.27 8.78 15.94
CA ASP A 40 -17.29 7.39 16.41
C ASP A 40 -18.61 7.17 17.16
N ASN A 41 -19.66 6.76 16.44
CA ASN A 41 -20.99 6.59 17.05
C ASN A 41 -21.12 5.26 17.83
N ASN A 42 -20.31 4.24 17.49
CA ASN A 42 -20.29 2.96 18.18
C ASN A 42 -19.27 2.91 19.34
N GLN A 43 -18.46 3.97 19.49
CA GLN A 43 -17.46 4.16 20.55
C GLN A 43 -16.41 3.03 20.60
N ASN A 44 -16.01 2.52 19.45
CA ASN A 44 -14.96 1.50 19.35
C ASN A 44 -13.55 2.09 19.11
N GLY A 45 -13.43 3.41 18.98
CA GLY A 45 -12.18 4.14 18.73
C GLY A 45 -11.91 4.46 17.25
N LEU A 46 -12.82 4.06 16.38
CA LEU A 46 -12.72 4.32 14.93
C LEU A 46 -13.93 5.15 14.48
N VAL A 47 -13.68 6.20 13.71
CA VAL A 47 -14.71 7.08 13.17
C VAL A 47 -15.28 6.51 11.87
N ASP A 48 -16.61 6.42 11.76
CA ASP A 48 -17.31 5.96 10.54
C ASP A 48 -16.94 4.54 10.06
N ASP A 49 -16.47 3.66 10.93
CA ASP A 49 -16.12 2.28 10.58
C ASP A 49 -17.35 1.38 10.39
N GLY A 50 -17.20 0.29 9.65
CA GLY A 50 -18.28 -0.68 9.40
C GLY A 50 -19.44 -0.18 8.55
N CYS A 51 -19.32 0.98 7.93
CA CYS A 51 -20.33 1.56 7.04
C CYS A 51 -20.49 0.75 5.76
N GLN A 52 -21.66 0.12 5.54
CA GLN A 52 -21.97 -0.60 4.31
C GLN A 52 -22.12 0.37 3.14
N GLY A 53 -21.23 0.30 2.18
CA GLY A 53 -21.21 1.16 0.99
C GLY A 53 -19.82 1.52 0.49
N GLY A 54 -18.78 0.79 0.92
CA GLY A 54 -17.39 1.05 0.53
C GLY A 54 -16.62 1.93 1.51
N ALA A 55 -17.18 2.24 2.68
CA ALA A 55 -16.47 2.90 3.76
C ALA A 55 -15.38 1.96 4.31
N SER A 56 -14.21 2.52 4.47
CA SER A 56 -13.01 1.92 5.03
C SER A 56 -13.22 1.54 6.51
N SER A 57 -12.64 0.42 6.92
CA SER A 57 -12.60 0.04 8.34
C SER A 57 -11.80 1.03 9.21
N VAL A 58 -11.09 1.97 8.60
CA VAL A 58 -10.14 2.91 9.22
C VAL A 58 -10.64 4.36 9.21
N GLY A 59 -11.89 4.62 8.83
CA GLY A 59 -12.44 5.99 8.74
C GLY A 59 -11.78 6.84 7.66
N ILE A 60 -11.86 8.17 7.77
CA ILE A 60 -11.23 9.12 6.86
C ILE A 60 -9.93 9.67 7.46
N PRO A 61 -8.90 9.97 6.63
CA PRO A 61 -7.65 10.54 7.16
C PRO A 61 -7.91 11.91 7.77
N ALA A 62 -7.45 12.13 9.00
CA ALA A 62 -7.52 13.44 9.64
C ALA A 62 -6.70 14.46 8.84
N THR A 63 -7.26 15.65 8.57
CA THR A 63 -6.53 16.73 7.91
C THR A 63 -5.48 17.36 8.82
N ASN A 64 -5.69 17.31 10.14
CA ASN A 64 -4.71 17.74 11.15
C ASN A 64 -4.23 16.52 11.93
N PHE A 65 -2.93 16.32 11.99
CA PHE A 65 -2.28 15.24 12.72
C PHE A 65 -1.00 15.74 13.41
N ASP A 66 -0.54 15.01 14.41
CA ASP A 66 0.71 15.33 15.13
C ASP A 66 1.91 14.92 14.26
N LYS A 67 2.51 15.91 13.60
CA LYS A 67 3.69 15.72 12.73
C LYS A 67 4.93 15.21 13.50
N ALA A 68 4.94 15.27 14.83
CA ALA A 68 6.00 14.67 15.64
C ALA A 68 5.83 13.14 15.82
N LYS A 69 4.63 12.62 15.52
CA LYS A 69 4.30 11.20 15.69
C LYS A 69 3.87 10.51 14.41
N THR A 70 3.61 11.26 13.35
CA THR A 70 3.11 10.72 12.10
C THR A 70 3.82 11.39 10.94
N PHE A 71 4.35 10.59 10.03
CA PHE A 71 4.83 11.07 8.75
C PHE A 71 3.88 10.59 7.65
N ARG A 72 3.37 11.54 6.87
CA ARG A 72 2.36 11.27 5.84
C ARG A 72 2.95 11.34 4.45
N LEU A 73 2.74 10.28 3.68
CA LEU A 73 3.07 10.17 2.27
C LEU A 73 1.80 10.28 1.42
N ALA A 74 1.97 10.80 0.20
CA ALA A 74 1.03 10.59 -0.89
C ALA A 74 1.69 9.67 -1.92
N VAL A 75 0.95 8.70 -2.47
CA VAL A 75 1.47 7.73 -3.44
C VAL A 75 0.55 7.67 -4.65
N VAL A 76 1.10 7.85 -5.84
CA VAL A 76 0.40 7.72 -7.12
C VAL A 76 1.39 7.49 -8.25
N GLY A 77 1.19 6.45 -9.05
CA GLY A 77 1.94 6.17 -10.28
C GLY A 77 1.06 6.35 -11.52
N ASP A 78 1.67 6.23 -12.70
CA ASP A 78 0.98 6.29 -14.00
C ASP A 78 0.25 7.64 -14.20
N ILE A 79 0.97 8.73 -13.95
CA ILE A 79 0.46 10.11 -13.99
C ILE A 79 0.73 10.78 -15.34
N ASP A 80 -0.12 11.72 -15.72
CA ASP A 80 0.09 12.54 -16.92
C ASP A 80 -0.16 14.03 -16.61
N SER A 81 0.37 14.90 -17.48
CA SER A 81 0.25 16.36 -17.37
C SER A 81 -1.15 16.85 -17.78
N ASN A 82 -2.15 16.63 -16.97
CA ASN A 82 -3.53 17.01 -17.22
C ASN A 82 -4.20 17.62 -15.96
N GLU A 83 -5.46 18.05 -16.10
CA GLU A 83 -6.21 18.64 -14.99
C GLU A 83 -6.36 17.68 -13.80
N GLY A 84 -6.46 16.37 -14.06
CA GLY A 84 -6.58 15.37 -13.00
C GLY A 84 -5.34 15.27 -12.12
N LEU A 85 -4.14 15.52 -12.62
CA LEU A 85 -2.94 15.61 -11.79
C LEU A 85 -3.06 16.74 -10.76
N ASN A 86 -3.56 17.92 -11.17
CA ASN A 86 -3.79 19.02 -10.21
C ASN A 86 -4.74 18.59 -9.11
N GLU A 87 -5.85 17.91 -9.44
CA GLU A 87 -6.80 17.41 -8.43
C GLU A 87 -6.15 16.39 -7.48
N GLN A 88 -5.32 15.48 -7.97
CA GLN A 88 -4.60 14.51 -7.13
C GLN A 88 -3.63 15.23 -6.17
N LEU A 89 -2.90 16.22 -6.65
CA LEU A 89 -1.96 17.00 -5.82
C LEU A 89 -2.72 17.90 -4.82
N ASP A 90 -3.88 18.43 -5.19
CA ASP A 90 -4.76 19.15 -4.27
C ASP A 90 -5.28 18.24 -3.14
N ILE A 91 -5.56 16.97 -3.43
CA ILE A 91 -5.91 15.99 -2.40
C ILE A 91 -4.71 15.74 -1.48
N ALA A 92 -3.50 15.52 -2.04
CA ALA A 92 -2.29 15.34 -1.25
C ALA A 92 -2.04 16.54 -0.31
N ASN A 93 -2.17 17.76 -0.82
CA ASN A 93 -2.04 19.00 -0.06
C ASN A 93 -3.14 19.17 1.00
N ARG A 94 -4.39 18.83 0.66
CA ARG A 94 -5.51 18.87 1.60
C ARG A 94 -5.24 18.01 2.84
N TYR A 95 -4.65 16.85 2.65
CA TYR A 95 -4.29 15.94 3.74
C TYR A 95 -2.89 16.18 4.30
N ASN A 96 -2.22 17.26 3.90
CA ASN A 96 -0.88 17.64 4.38
C ASN A 96 0.18 16.56 4.17
N ALA A 97 0.20 15.90 3.01
CA ALA A 97 1.27 14.98 2.65
C ALA A 97 2.63 15.70 2.68
N GLN A 98 3.60 15.07 3.33
CA GLN A 98 4.94 15.62 3.52
C GLN A 98 5.93 15.11 2.47
N LEU A 99 5.58 14.00 1.82
CA LEU A 99 6.35 13.38 0.75
C LEU A 99 5.39 12.86 -0.31
N LEU A 100 5.71 13.08 -1.58
CA LEU A 100 5.05 12.43 -2.71
C LEU A 100 5.96 11.30 -3.22
N VAL A 101 5.41 10.10 -3.39
CA VAL A 101 6.08 8.96 -4.00
C VAL A 101 5.39 8.62 -5.31
N ILE A 102 6.15 8.60 -6.39
CA ILE A 102 5.68 8.26 -7.73
C ILE A 102 6.34 6.94 -8.16
N PRO A 103 5.65 5.80 -8.03
CA PRO A 103 6.18 4.51 -8.45
C PRO A 103 6.19 4.34 -9.98
N GLY A 104 6.73 5.33 -10.71
CA GLY A 104 6.99 5.31 -12.14
C GLY A 104 5.86 5.82 -13.03
N ASP A 105 6.22 5.97 -14.29
CA ASP A 105 5.42 6.46 -15.40
C ASP A 105 4.82 7.86 -15.14
N PHE A 106 5.70 8.86 -15.32
CA PHE A 106 5.33 10.29 -15.30
C PHE A 106 5.61 10.99 -16.64
N GLU A 107 6.15 10.30 -17.64
CA GLU A 107 6.59 10.86 -18.92
C GLU A 107 5.75 10.37 -20.12
N TYR A 108 4.48 10.01 -19.94
CA TYR A 108 3.64 9.57 -21.06
C TYR A 108 3.55 10.59 -22.18
N THR A 109 3.40 11.88 -21.87
CA THR A 109 3.31 12.96 -22.84
C THR A 109 4.39 14.00 -22.62
N ASN A 110 4.54 14.57 -21.44
CA ASN A 110 5.46 15.65 -21.16
C ASN A 110 5.90 15.68 -19.69
N GLY A 111 6.93 14.92 -19.35
CA GLY A 111 7.48 14.86 -18.00
C GLY A 111 7.89 16.21 -17.41
N LYS A 112 8.34 17.17 -18.26
CA LYS A 112 8.66 18.54 -17.77
C LYS A 112 7.42 19.27 -17.29
N MET A 113 6.28 19.08 -17.94
CA MET A 113 5.03 19.66 -17.47
C MET A 113 4.56 18.99 -16.18
N VAL A 114 4.70 17.67 -16.05
CA VAL A 114 4.42 16.96 -14.79
C VAL A 114 5.29 17.54 -13.68
N LEU A 115 6.61 17.59 -13.84
CA LEU A 115 7.52 18.14 -12.82
C LEU A 115 7.19 19.59 -12.47
N SER A 116 6.86 20.44 -13.45
CA SER A 116 6.43 21.83 -13.21
C SER A 116 5.11 21.89 -12.42
N THR A 117 4.19 20.95 -12.67
CA THR A 117 2.93 20.85 -11.92
C THR A 117 3.18 20.41 -10.49
N LEU A 118 4.07 19.45 -10.25
CA LEU A 118 4.48 19.05 -8.90
C LEU A 118 5.03 20.25 -8.14
N GLU A 119 5.99 20.98 -8.72
CA GLU A 119 6.61 22.16 -8.12
C GLU A 119 5.59 23.27 -7.78
N SER A 120 4.62 23.50 -8.67
CA SER A 120 3.56 24.50 -8.42
C SER A 120 2.63 24.15 -7.26
N HIS A 121 2.56 22.86 -6.89
CA HIS A 121 1.84 22.35 -5.72
C HIS A 121 2.73 22.15 -4.49
N GLY A 122 4.01 22.57 -4.55
CA GLY A 122 4.94 22.48 -3.44
C GLY A 122 5.66 21.13 -3.31
N PHE A 123 5.51 20.24 -4.30
CA PHE A 123 6.25 18.99 -4.38
C PHE A 123 7.51 19.20 -5.22
N THR A 124 8.63 19.38 -4.54
CA THR A 124 9.94 19.59 -5.13
C THR A 124 10.79 18.33 -4.98
N ARG A 125 12.00 18.33 -5.53
CA ARG A 125 12.94 17.21 -5.40
C ARG A 125 13.29 16.85 -3.94
N GLU A 126 13.10 17.75 -3.01
CA GLU A 126 13.40 17.53 -1.58
C GLU A 126 12.29 16.73 -0.87
N ASN A 127 11.07 16.75 -1.41
CA ASN A 127 9.91 16.05 -0.88
C ASN A 127 9.14 15.25 -1.92
N THR A 128 9.83 14.80 -2.98
CA THR A 128 9.28 13.91 -4.01
C THR A 128 10.29 12.82 -4.33
N ASP A 129 9.85 11.57 -4.31
CA ASP A 129 10.60 10.44 -4.83
C ASP A 129 9.94 9.89 -6.10
N ILE A 130 10.75 9.60 -7.12
CA ILE A 130 10.29 9.09 -8.41
C ILE A 130 11.10 7.85 -8.78
N VAL A 131 10.41 6.76 -9.08
CA VAL A 131 11.00 5.54 -9.64
C VAL A 131 10.80 5.52 -11.16
N VAL A 132 11.71 4.92 -11.89
CA VAL A 132 11.61 4.81 -13.35
C VAL A 132 10.54 3.80 -13.73
N GLY A 133 9.56 4.23 -14.51
CA GLY A 133 8.60 3.36 -15.21
C GLY A 133 9.05 3.09 -16.66
N ASN A 134 8.29 2.26 -17.38
CA ASN A 134 8.65 1.87 -18.75
C ASN A 134 8.39 2.99 -19.78
N HIS A 135 7.64 4.02 -19.44
CA HIS A 135 7.46 5.22 -20.25
C HIS A 135 8.43 6.36 -19.89
N ASP A 136 9.28 6.16 -18.88
CA ASP A 136 10.15 7.20 -18.35
C ASP A 136 11.58 7.15 -18.92
N SER A 137 12.21 8.32 -18.99
CA SER A 137 13.65 8.43 -19.19
C SER A 137 14.40 8.31 -17.87
N GLY A 138 15.23 7.28 -17.70
CA GLY A 138 16.09 7.14 -16.51
C GLY A 138 17.00 8.36 -16.29
N ASN A 139 17.44 9.05 -17.36
CA ASN A 139 18.23 10.27 -17.24
C ASN A 139 17.43 11.42 -16.61
N ASN A 140 16.15 11.56 -16.93
CA ASN A 140 15.29 12.59 -16.34
C ASN A 140 15.06 12.31 -14.87
N VAL A 141 14.79 11.05 -14.49
CA VAL A 141 14.64 10.63 -13.08
C VAL A 141 15.93 10.88 -12.29
N MET A 142 17.08 10.46 -12.83
CA MET A 142 18.38 10.72 -12.17
C MET A 142 18.65 12.21 -12.01
N THR A 143 18.33 13.02 -13.02
CA THR A 143 18.49 14.48 -12.98
C THR A 143 17.59 15.09 -11.91
N TRP A 144 16.33 14.67 -11.86
CA TRP A 144 15.37 15.16 -10.86
C TRP A 144 15.81 14.82 -9.43
N LEU A 145 16.12 13.55 -9.19
CA LEU A 145 16.54 13.11 -7.85
C LEU A 145 17.95 13.57 -7.45
N GLY A 146 18.76 14.07 -8.41
CA GLY A 146 20.16 14.42 -8.18
C GLY A 146 21.05 13.19 -7.93
N ASN A 147 20.63 12.03 -8.43
CA ASN A 147 21.32 10.75 -8.29
C ASN A 147 22.13 10.41 -9.55
N ASN A 148 23.08 9.50 -9.44
CA ASN A 148 23.86 8.97 -10.55
C ASN A 148 23.38 7.60 -11.05
N ARG A 149 22.23 7.12 -10.53
CA ARG A 149 21.58 5.85 -10.92
C ARG A 149 20.10 5.91 -10.61
N THR A 150 19.32 5.05 -11.29
CA THR A 150 17.86 4.98 -11.20
C THR A 150 17.36 4.09 -10.04
N PHE A 151 18.26 3.43 -9.32
CA PHE A 151 17.93 2.52 -8.23
C PHE A 151 18.79 2.78 -6.99
N GLY A 152 18.34 2.30 -5.85
CA GLY A 152 19.05 2.38 -4.59
C GLY A 152 18.27 3.08 -3.50
N GLN A 153 18.94 3.30 -2.36
CA GLN A 153 18.32 3.90 -1.19
C GLN A 153 18.22 5.43 -1.32
N VAL A 154 17.03 5.94 -1.10
CA VAL A 154 16.75 7.37 -0.85
C VAL A 154 16.34 7.52 0.62
N LYS A 155 16.85 8.52 1.31
CA LYS A 155 16.62 8.74 2.74
C LYS A 155 15.92 10.07 2.97
N PHE A 156 14.90 10.03 3.83
CA PHE A 156 14.24 11.21 4.37
C PHE A 156 14.45 11.23 5.89
N ASP A 157 14.97 12.34 6.40
CA ASP A 157 15.21 12.52 7.83
C ASP A 157 14.06 13.35 8.41
N LEU A 158 13.25 12.71 9.23
CA LEU A 158 12.00 13.25 9.71
C LEU A 158 12.00 13.20 11.24
N SER A 159 12.21 14.35 11.89
CA SER A 159 12.09 14.50 13.35
C SER A 159 12.91 13.47 14.17
N GLY A 160 14.03 12.99 13.63
CA GLY A 160 14.88 11.98 14.26
C GLY A 160 14.49 10.53 13.96
N ASP A 161 13.33 10.30 13.36
CA ASP A 161 12.91 9.00 12.84
C ASP A 161 13.14 8.97 11.33
N LYS A 162 13.82 7.92 10.86
CA LYS A 162 14.31 7.86 9.49
C LYS A 162 13.39 7.02 8.62
N LEU A 163 12.99 7.58 7.48
CA LEU A 163 12.37 6.84 6.38
C LEU A 163 13.43 6.54 5.32
N ALA A 164 13.49 5.31 4.88
CA ALA A 164 14.26 4.90 3.70
C ALA A 164 13.32 4.31 2.65
N LEU A 165 13.41 4.85 1.44
CA LEU A 165 12.84 4.25 0.24
C LEU A 165 13.93 3.48 -0.50
N PHE A 166 13.62 2.29 -0.98
CA PHE A 166 14.49 1.45 -1.78
C PHE A 166 13.92 1.34 -3.19
N ASN A 167 14.43 2.17 -4.07
CA ASN A 167 13.97 2.28 -5.44
C ASN A 167 14.54 1.17 -6.30
N ILE A 168 13.69 0.49 -7.06
CA ILE A 168 14.02 -0.63 -7.94
C ILE A 168 13.68 -0.24 -9.37
N ASP A 169 14.69 -0.23 -10.24
CA ASP A 169 14.52 0.00 -11.67
C ASP A 169 14.30 -1.33 -12.40
N ALA A 170 13.05 -1.66 -12.65
CA ALA A 170 12.69 -2.89 -13.35
C ALA A 170 12.87 -2.82 -14.88
N ASN A 171 13.26 -1.66 -15.42
CA ASN A 171 13.64 -1.53 -16.85
C ASN A 171 15.09 -1.98 -17.12
N THR A 172 15.88 -2.17 -16.07
CA THR A 172 17.22 -2.73 -16.15
C THR A 172 17.25 -4.16 -15.59
N LYS A 173 18.40 -4.85 -15.70
CA LYS A 173 18.51 -6.17 -15.10
C LYS A 173 18.43 -6.08 -13.57
N PHE A 174 17.41 -6.71 -12.97
CA PHE A 174 17.14 -6.66 -11.53
C PHE A 174 16.84 -8.02 -10.89
N ASP A 175 17.13 -9.14 -11.58
CA ASP A 175 17.06 -10.48 -10.98
C ASP A 175 18.07 -10.68 -9.84
N CYS A 176 17.97 -11.80 -9.10
CA CYS A 176 18.84 -12.13 -7.96
C CYS A 176 20.34 -12.15 -8.27
N SER A 177 20.72 -12.20 -9.55
CA SER A 177 22.13 -12.21 -9.99
C SER A 177 22.61 -10.83 -10.47
N SER A 178 21.74 -9.83 -10.43
CA SER A 178 22.05 -8.51 -10.95
C SER A 178 22.87 -7.66 -9.98
N PRO A 179 23.71 -6.77 -10.49
CA PRO A 179 24.40 -5.78 -9.64
C PRO A 179 23.45 -4.89 -8.86
N GLN A 180 22.26 -4.60 -9.42
CA GLN A 180 21.23 -3.84 -8.74
C GLN A 180 20.73 -4.55 -7.49
N PHE A 181 20.43 -5.86 -7.60
CA PHE A 181 20.00 -6.67 -6.46
C PHE A 181 21.02 -6.67 -5.33
N GLU A 182 22.29 -6.90 -5.64
CA GLU A 182 23.38 -6.92 -4.63
C GLU A 182 23.55 -5.58 -3.91
N ILE A 183 23.41 -4.46 -4.66
CA ILE A 183 23.47 -3.13 -4.08
C ILE A 183 22.27 -2.88 -3.15
N LEU A 184 21.06 -3.18 -3.61
CA LEU A 184 19.84 -3.03 -2.82
C LEU A 184 19.87 -3.90 -1.57
N LYS A 185 20.29 -5.16 -1.70
CA LYS A 185 20.48 -6.09 -0.58
C LYS A 185 21.40 -5.48 0.49
N SER A 186 22.57 -5.03 0.09
CA SER A 186 23.53 -4.39 1.02
C SER A 186 22.93 -3.16 1.71
N GLN A 187 22.19 -2.34 0.97
CA GLN A 187 21.56 -1.13 1.50
C GLN A 187 20.40 -1.44 2.44
N ILE A 188 19.56 -2.41 2.10
CA ILE A 188 18.42 -2.84 2.93
C ILE A 188 18.90 -3.45 4.24
N GLU A 189 19.89 -4.37 4.16
CA GLU A 189 20.45 -5.06 5.33
C GLU A 189 21.19 -4.09 6.28
N SER A 190 21.88 -3.09 5.74
CA SER A 190 22.61 -2.10 6.55
C SER A 190 21.75 -0.93 7.03
N SER A 191 20.53 -0.80 6.54
CA SER A 191 19.66 0.34 6.87
C SER A 191 19.16 0.27 8.31
N THR A 192 19.33 1.37 9.04
CA THR A 192 18.82 1.59 10.40
C THR A 192 17.57 2.46 10.41
N ALA A 193 16.96 2.72 9.25
CA ALA A 193 15.74 3.52 9.16
C ALA A 193 14.60 2.87 9.94
N SER A 194 13.80 3.70 10.60
CA SER A 194 12.63 3.26 11.36
C SER A 194 11.58 2.67 10.43
N TYR A 195 11.28 3.35 9.32
CA TYR A 195 10.44 2.83 8.24
C TYR A 195 11.26 2.56 6.99
N LYS A 196 10.94 1.46 6.33
CA LYS A 196 11.59 1.00 5.10
C LYS A 196 10.51 0.63 4.09
N LEU A 197 10.47 1.32 2.95
CA LEU A 197 9.54 1.01 1.88
C LEU A 197 10.31 0.62 0.63
N ALA A 198 9.89 -0.41 -0.08
CA ALA A 198 10.40 -0.71 -1.41
C ALA A 198 9.48 -0.05 -2.44
N VAL A 199 10.05 0.53 -3.49
CA VAL A 199 9.31 1.20 -4.56
C VAL A 199 9.76 0.66 -5.90
N VAL A 200 8.81 0.23 -6.72
CA VAL A 200 9.06 -0.35 -8.06
C VAL A 200 7.89 -0.02 -8.97
N HIS A 201 8.15 0.17 -10.25
CA HIS A 201 7.05 0.39 -11.20
C HIS A 201 6.33 -0.92 -11.54
N GLN A 202 7.01 -1.85 -12.22
CA GLN A 202 6.41 -3.14 -12.60
C GLN A 202 6.20 -4.02 -11.36
N PRO A 203 4.96 -4.47 -11.08
CA PRO A 203 4.62 -5.09 -9.80
C PRO A 203 5.21 -6.49 -9.63
N PHE A 204 5.67 -6.81 -8.41
CA PHE A 204 5.96 -8.17 -7.98
C PHE A 204 4.67 -8.97 -7.77
N VAL A 205 3.65 -8.31 -7.25
CA VAL A 205 2.36 -8.87 -6.89
C VAL A 205 1.26 -8.08 -7.56
N THR A 206 0.45 -8.73 -8.36
CA THR A 206 -0.73 -8.16 -9.02
C THR A 206 -1.69 -9.24 -9.46
N VAL A 207 -2.99 -9.04 -9.31
CA VAL A 207 -3.98 -9.90 -9.97
C VAL A 207 -3.92 -9.72 -11.47
N LYS A 208 -4.45 -10.70 -12.20
CA LYS A 208 -4.48 -10.61 -13.67
C LYS A 208 -5.18 -9.33 -14.12
N SER A 209 -4.43 -8.48 -14.77
CA SER A 209 -4.85 -7.22 -15.37
C SER A 209 -4.24 -7.12 -16.78
N GLU A 210 -3.87 -5.93 -17.24
CA GLU A 210 -3.20 -5.78 -18.55
C GLU A 210 -1.77 -6.31 -18.48
N HIS A 211 -1.03 -5.94 -17.43
CA HIS A 211 0.35 -6.34 -17.25
C HIS A 211 0.47 -7.46 -16.20
N PRO A 212 1.30 -8.49 -16.48
CA PRO A 212 1.59 -9.54 -15.52
C PRO A 212 2.55 -9.04 -14.42
N PRO A 213 2.71 -9.80 -13.32
CA PRO A 213 3.79 -9.53 -12.37
C PRO A 213 5.16 -9.67 -13.04
N ASN A 214 6.15 -8.94 -12.52
CA ASN A 214 7.50 -8.88 -13.09
C ASN A 214 8.34 -10.18 -12.97
N GLY A 215 7.84 -11.17 -12.25
CA GLY A 215 8.46 -12.50 -12.12
C GLY A 215 9.64 -12.57 -11.13
N GLN A 216 9.91 -11.52 -10.37
CA GLN A 216 11.04 -11.49 -9.41
C GLN A 216 10.60 -11.59 -7.94
N PHE A 217 9.33 -11.97 -7.67
CA PHE A 217 8.82 -12.09 -6.31
C PHE A 217 9.68 -13.03 -5.44
N ASP A 218 9.97 -14.22 -5.93
CA ASP A 218 10.76 -15.23 -5.18
C ASP A 218 12.19 -14.76 -4.86
N CYS A 219 12.66 -13.77 -5.60
CA CYS A 219 13.95 -13.12 -5.37
C CYS A 219 13.89 -12.05 -4.28
N TYR A 220 12.92 -11.14 -4.39
CA TYR A 220 12.87 -9.94 -3.58
C TYR A 220 12.09 -10.12 -2.27
N ASP A 221 11.02 -10.92 -2.23
CA ASP A 221 10.21 -11.08 -1.01
C ASP A 221 11.03 -11.60 0.19
N PRO A 222 11.93 -12.60 0.05
CA PRO A 222 12.81 -13.01 1.15
C PRO A 222 13.74 -11.89 1.62
N LEU A 223 14.27 -11.07 0.70
CA LEU A 223 15.09 -9.90 1.04
C LEU A 223 14.29 -8.85 1.79
N PHE A 224 13.06 -8.56 1.34
CA PHE A 224 12.18 -7.59 1.98
C PHE A 224 11.84 -8.00 3.41
N ARG A 225 11.55 -9.28 3.64
CA ARG A 225 11.26 -9.80 4.99
C ARG A 225 12.47 -9.74 5.90
N THR A 226 13.63 -10.22 5.43
CA THR A 226 14.88 -10.18 6.20
C THR A 226 15.28 -8.74 6.51
N GLY A 227 15.11 -7.84 5.55
CA GLY A 227 15.40 -6.41 5.69
C GLY A 227 14.34 -5.63 6.46
N LYS A 228 13.22 -6.25 6.82
CA LYS A 228 12.09 -5.63 7.53
C LYS A 228 11.53 -4.44 6.75
N ILE A 229 11.22 -4.66 5.47
CA ILE A 229 10.46 -3.73 4.65
C ILE A 229 9.03 -3.69 5.20
N ASP A 230 8.47 -2.49 5.37
CA ASP A 230 7.14 -2.28 5.94
C ASP A 230 6.03 -2.32 4.86
N ALA A 231 6.35 -1.88 3.63
CA ALA A 231 5.44 -1.96 2.49
C ALA A 231 6.19 -1.94 1.16
N VAL A 232 5.58 -2.53 0.12
CA VAL A 232 6.03 -2.50 -1.27
C VAL A 232 5.04 -1.69 -2.10
N LEU A 233 5.50 -0.55 -2.63
CA LEU A 233 4.72 0.39 -3.43
C LEU A 233 5.00 0.11 -4.91
N GLN A 234 3.96 -0.22 -5.66
CA GLN A 234 4.02 -0.65 -7.06
C GLN A 234 3.01 0.14 -7.90
N ALA A 235 3.13 0.07 -9.24
CA ALA A 235 2.21 0.73 -10.17
C ALA A 235 2.05 -0.08 -11.47
N HIS A 236 2.15 0.55 -12.67
CA HIS A 236 2.14 -0.08 -14.00
C HIS A 236 0.79 -0.67 -14.43
N ASN A 237 0.07 -1.35 -13.56
CA ASN A 237 -1.32 -1.68 -13.79
C ASN A 237 -2.18 -0.47 -13.39
N HIS A 238 -2.92 0.12 -14.35
CA HIS A 238 -3.70 1.34 -14.15
C HIS A 238 -4.96 1.04 -13.33
N ASN A 239 -4.76 0.71 -12.07
CA ASN A 239 -5.80 0.40 -11.09
C ASN A 239 -5.24 0.42 -9.67
N TYR A 240 -6.09 0.22 -8.68
CA TYR A 240 -5.70 0.08 -7.28
C TYR A 240 -5.81 -1.38 -6.87
N GLN A 241 -4.75 -1.91 -6.25
CA GLN A 241 -4.77 -3.25 -5.66
C GLN A 241 -4.01 -3.25 -4.33
N ARG A 242 -4.53 -4.00 -3.36
CA ARG A 242 -3.91 -4.15 -2.05
C ARG A 242 -3.91 -5.61 -1.61
N PHE A 243 -2.73 -6.08 -1.21
CA PHE A 243 -2.50 -7.43 -0.68
C PHE A 243 -1.78 -7.33 0.66
N ASP A 244 -2.13 -8.23 1.57
CA ASP A 244 -1.28 -8.62 2.68
C ASP A 244 -0.72 -10.01 2.36
N ILE A 245 0.58 -10.12 2.23
CA ILE A 245 1.25 -11.39 2.02
C ILE A 245 2.06 -11.71 3.27
N ASN A 246 1.47 -12.51 4.17
CA ASN A 246 2.09 -12.92 5.43
C ASN A 246 2.62 -11.71 6.24
N GLY A 247 1.81 -10.66 6.38
CA GLY A 247 2.13 -9.45 7.14
C GLY A 247 3.00 -8.42 6.41
N LEU A 248 3.25 -8.59 5.11
CA LEU A 248 3.88 -7.57 4.27
C LEU A 248 2.86 -7.01 3.27
N LEU A 249 2.67 -5.70 3.33
CA LEU A 249 1.80 -4.97 2.42
C LEU A 249 2.43 -4.87 1.02
N TYR A 250 1.69 -5.33 0.01
CA TYR A 250 1.97 -5.06 -1.41
C TYR A 250 0.83 -4.25 -1.99
N GLY A 251 1.10 -3.04 -2.46
CA GLY A 251 0.10 -2.17 -3.07
C GLY A 251 0.43 -1.83 -4.52
N VAL A 252 -0.56 -1.91 -5.42
CA VAL A 252 -0.48 -1.35 -6.78
C VAL A 252 -1.25 -0.03 -6.77
N PHE A 253 -0.57 1.06 -7.08
CA PHE A 253 -1.04 2.45 -6.99
C PHE A 253 -0.98 3.16 -8.36
N GLY A 254 -1.23 2.40 -9.43
CA GLY A 254 -1.33 2.92 -10.79
C GLY A 254 -2.65 3.66 -11.04
N THR A 255 -2.98 4.57 -10.15
CA THR A 255 -4.27 5.29 -10.14
C THR A 255 -4.15 6.72 -10.64
N GLY A 256 -3.02 7.02 -11.28
CA GLY A 256 -2.77 8.28 -11.92
C GLY A 256 -3.74 8.58 -13.06
N THR A 257 -3.56 9.72 -13.67
CA THR A 257 -4.53 10.27 -14.63
C THR A 257 -4.16 10.03 -16.09
N HIS A 258 -3.18 9.17 -16.36
CA HIS A 258 -2.88 8.76 -17.73
C HIS A 258 -4.10 8.08 -18.36
N ASP A 259 -4.67 7.09 -17.69
CA ASP A 259 -5.94 6.48 -18.06
C ASP A 259 -7.07 6.91 -17.13
N THR A 260 -8.28 7.01 -17.66
CA THR A 260 -9.46 7.43 -16.88
C THR A 260 -10.66 6.53 -17.16
N GLY A 261 -11.43 6.24 -16.12
CA GLY A 261 -12.70 5.53 -16.25
C GLY A 261 -12.57 4.17 -16.94
N SER A 262 -13.22 3.99 -18.10
CA SER A 262 -13.27 2.71 -18.81
C SER A 262 -11.97 2.34 -19.53
N SER A 263 -11.00 3.25 -19.67
CA SER A 263 -9.67 2.96 -20.21
C SER A 263 -8.75 2.31 -19.19
N MET A 264 -9.07 2.41 -17.89
CA MET A 264 -8.30 1.74 -16.85
C MET A 264 -8.42 0.21 -16.95
N TYR A 265 -7.34 -0.47 -16.68
CA TYR A 265 -7.23 -1.92 -16.89
C TYR A 265 -8.21 -2.73 -16.03
N PRO A 266 -9.07 -3.55 -16.64
CA PRO A 266 -10.00 -4.40 -15.90
C PRO A 266 -9.25 -5.52 -15.18
N LEU A 267 -9.76 -5.89 -14.01
CA LEU A 267 -9.27 -7.04 -13.27
C LEU A 267 -9.78 -8.34 -13.91
N LYS A 268 -8.91 -9.31 -14.10
CA LYS A 268 -9.21 -10.62 -14.69
C LYS A 268 -9.25 -11.75 -13.65
N SER A 269 -8.87 -11.46 -12.40
CA SER A 269 -8.96 -12.38 -11.25
C SER A 269 -9.05 -11.55 -9.95
N ASN A 270 -9.34 -12.22 -8.84
CA ASN A 270 -9.38 -11.62 -7.51
C ASN A 270 -8.22 -12.10 -6.62
N ASP A 271 -7.33 -12.94 -7.16
CA ASP A 271 -6.19 -13.47 -6.42
C ASP A 271 -4.89 -13.40 -7.24
N TRP A 272 -3.77 -13.45 -6.54
CA TRP A 272 -2.44 -13.65 -7.08
C TRP A 272 -1.79 -14.84 -6.36
N GLN A 273 -1.54 -15.94 -7.09
CA GLN A 273 -0.94 -17.18 -6.56
C GLN A 273 -1.59 -17.70 -5.26
N GLY A 274 -2.91 -17.54 -5.11
CA GLY A 274 -3.66 -17.97 -3.93
C GLY A 274 -3.71 -16.94 -2.81
N TYR A 275 -3.12 -15.76 -2.98
CA TYR A 275 -3.32 -14.61 -2.08
C TYR A 275 -4.43 -13.72 -2.62
N ASP A 276 -5.47 -13.52 -1.82
CA ASP A 276 -6.59 -12.69 -2.19
C ASP A 276 -6.19 -11.22 -2.33
N CYS A 277 -6.71 -10.55 -3.35
CA CYS A 277 -6.69 -9.10 -3.38
C CYS A 277 -7.68 -8.58 -2.33
N LEU A 278 -7.17 -8.06 -1.25
CA LEU A 278 -8.00 -7.55 -0.14
C LEU A 278 -8.88 -6.38 -0.57
N LYS A 279 -8.36 -5.55 -1.48
CA LYS A 279 -9.10 -4.50 -2.15
C LYS A 279 -8.54 -4.29 -3.56
N CYS A 280 -9.38 -4.51 -4.55
CA CYS A 280 -9.04 -4.30 -5.96
C CYS A 280 -10.10 -3.39 -6.59
N ILE A 281 -9.68 -2.23 -7.10
CA ILE A 281 -10.56 -1.20 -7.68
C ILE A 281 -10.03 -0.81 -9.05
N THR A 282 -10.90 -0.83 -10.06
CA THR A 282 -10.62 -0.33 -11.40
C THR A 282 -11.63 0.76 -11.79
N GLY A 283 -11.32 1.55 -12.80
CA GLY A 283 -12.18 2.63 -13.27
C GLY A 283 -12.23 3.84 -12.34
N LYS A 284 -11.29 3.96 -11.40
CA LYS A 284 -11.20 5.05 -10.44
C LYS A 284 -9.79 5.61 -10.37
N ASN A 285 -9.63 6.88 -10.76
CA ASN A 285 -8.43 7.64 -10.48
C ASN A 285 -8.48 8.20 -9.05
N GLY A 286 -7.32 8.41 -8.47
CA GLY A 286 -7.18 8.94 -7.11
C GLY A 286 -5.75 8.90 -6.64
N ILE A 287 -5.56 9.15 -5.36
CA ILE A 287 -4.25 9.13 -4.71
C ILE A 287 -4.33 8.36 -3.40
N THR A 288 -3.29 7.63 -3.07
CA THR A 288 -3.21 6.93 -1.78
C THR A 288 -2.46 7.78 -0.77
N ILE A 289 -3.05 7.98 0.40
CA ILE A 289 -2.41 8.62 1.55
C ILE A 289 -1.96 7.52 2.51
N LEU A 290 -0.71 7.55 2.94
CA LEU A 290 -0.14 6.63 3.92
C LEU A 290 0.40 7.40 5.12
N ASP A 291 0.00 6.99 6.32
CA ASP A 291 0.55 7.48 7.58
C ASP A 291 1.53 6.45 8.16
N LEU A 292 2.76 6.87 8.35
CA LEU A 292 3.77 6.14 9.10
C LEU A 292 3.76 6.68 10.53
N GLN A 293 3.23 5.90 11.47
CA GLN A 293 3.06 6.35 12.86
C GLN A 293 4.20 5.85 13.73
N PHE A 294 4.77 6.77 14.50
CA PHE A 294 5.88 6.52 15.43
C PHE A 294 5.33 6.51 16.86
N ASN A 295 5.17 5.34 17.41
CA ASN A 295 4.71 5.21 18.78
C ASN A 295 5.87 5.27 19.78
N PRO A 296 5.67 5.82 21.00
CA PRO A 296 6.70 5.91 22.03
C PRO A 296 7.35 4.56 22.40
N ASN A 297 6.66 3.46 22.13
CA ASN A 297 7.12 2.09 22.41
C ASN A 297 7.89 1.45 21.24
N ASN A 298 8.30 2.23 20.24
CA ASN A 298 8.90 1.75 18.99
C ASN A 298 8.02 0.75 18.19
N SER A 299 6.72 0.68 18.49
CA SER A 299 5.79 -0.03 17.62
C SER A 299 5.51 0.83 16.40
N LYS A 300 5.62 0.20 15.23
CA LYS A 300 5.27 0.81 13.95
C LYS A 300 3.79 0.56 13.66
N HIS A 301 3.13 1.52 13.05
CA HIS A 301 1.77 1.37 12.59
C HIS A 301 1.62 2.13 11.28
N LEU A 302 1.30 1.43 10.21
CA LEU A 302 1.07 1.99 8.90
C LEU A 302 -0.42 2.00 8.64
N VAL A 303 -0.97 3.18 8.36
CA VAL A 303 -2.38 3.37 8.03
C VAL A 303 -2.46 3.97 6.64
N GLY A 304 -3.39 3.48 5.82
CA GLY A 304 -3.52 3.96 4.45
C GLY A 304 -4.95 4.18 4.01
N TRP A 305 -5.12 5.12 3.07
CA TRP A 305 -6.41 5.44 2.44
C TRP A 305 -6.23 5.66 0.95
N PHE A 306 -7.02 4.98 0.14
CA PHE A 306 -7.17 5.33 -1.27
C PHE A 306 -8.33 6.31 -1.43
N ILE A 307 -8.02 7.51 -1.91
CA ILE A 307 -8.95 8.63 -2.03
C ILE A 307 -9.18 8.91 -3.51
N GLY A 308 -10.44 8.78 -3.95
CA GLY A 308 -10.85 9.08 -5.30
C GLY A 308 -10.87 10.58 -5.62
N MET A 309 -10.96 10.94 -6.90
CA MET A 309 -10.94 12.32 -7.39
C MET A 309 -12.06 13.19 -6.79
N ASN A 310 -13.22 12.62 -6.52
CA ASN A 310 -14.32 13.30 -5.82
C ASN A 310 -14.16 13.34 -4.30
N LYS A 311 -12.95 13.01 -3.78
CA LYS A 311 -12.58 13.02 -2.36
C LYS A 311 -13.30 11.97 -1.51
N GLU A 312 -13.91 10.96 -2.13
CA GLU A 312 -14.45 9.78 -1.46
C GLU A 312 -13.30 8.86 -1.01
N VAL A 313 -13.41 8.27 0.17
CA VAL A 313 -12.50 7.21 0.60
C VAL A 313 -12.98 5.89 -0.01
N LEU A 314 -12.18 5.33 -0.90
CA LEU A 314 -12.49 4.10 -1.65
C LEU A 314 -11.95 2.85 -0.95
N ASP A 315 -10.88 2.99 -0.20
CA ASP A 315 -10.31 1.97 0.68
C ASP A 315 -9.63 2.63 1.89
N GLY A 316 -9.57 1.91 3.00
CA GLY A 316 -8.77 2.27 4.15
C GLY A 316 -8.31 1.01 4.87
N PHE A 317 -7.10 1.04 5.41
CA PHE A 317 -6.44 -0.13 5.97
C PHE A 317 -5.40 0.25 7.02
N GLU A 318 -5.09 -0.72 7.86
CA GLU A 318 -3.98 -0.71 8.82
C GLU A 318 -3.08 -1.93 8.58
N ASN A 319 -1.78 -1.77 8.85
CA ASN A 319 -0.79 -2.84 8.74
C ASN A 319 0.25 -2.77 9.88
#